data_3baec339dceaa90ba2b5f77c6dc0438f
#
_entry.id   3baec339dceaa90ba2b5f77c6dc0438f
#
_cell.length_a   1.000
_cell.length_b   1.000
_cell.length_c   1.000
_cell.angle_alpha   90.00
_cell.angle_beta   90.00
_cell.angle_gamma   90.00
#
_symmetry.space_group_name_H-M   'P 1'
#
loop_
_entity.id
_entity.type
_entity.pdbx_description
1 polymer ?
#
loop_
_entity_poly.entity_id
_entity_poly.type
_entity_poly.pdbx_seq_one_letter_code
_entity_poly.pdbx_strand_id
1 'polypeptide(L)' 'MSKVKQWAEDTAEKAVNKILSQFKSNLITQETASADILKVDNVAMTGIDENNVDEVIAMEIQ' A
#
# COMPACT_ATOMS: atom_id res chain seq x y z
N MET A 1 -5.33 15.05 17.66
CA MET A 1 -6.72 14.80 17.40
C MET A 1 -6.92 13.65 16.44
N SER A 2 -7.94 12.87 16.70
CA SER A 2 -8.20 11.65 15.95
C SER A 2 -8.49 11.89 14.47
N LYS A 3 -9.09 13.02 14.12
CA LYS A 3 -9.43 13.32 12.73
C LYS A 3 -8.21 13.48 11.83
N VAL A 4 -7.14 14.09 12.34
CA VAL A 4 -5.91 14.27 11.56
C VAL A 4 -5.24 12.92 11.31
N LYS A 5 -5.18 12.09 12.33
CA LYS A 5 -4.59 10.76 12.22
C LYS A 5 -5.39 9.89 11.25
N GLN A 6 -6.71 9.93 11.36
CA GLN A 6 -7.60 9.15 10.49
C GLN A 6 -7.47 9.60 9.03
N TRP A 7 -7.35 10.90 8.79
CA TRP A 7 -7.17 11.43 7.45
C TRP A 7 -5.88 10.91 6.81
N ALA A 8 -4.77 10.93 7.56
CA ALA A 8 -3.48 10.45 7.06
C ALA A 8 -3.53 8.96 6.76
N GLU A 9 -4.18 8.18 7.62
CA GLU A 9 -4.36 6.75 7.43
C GLU A 9 -5.20 6.45 6.19
N ASP A 10 -6.32 7.16 6.02
CA ASP A 10 -7.19 6.98 4.86
C ASP A 10 -6.46 7.34 3.57
N THR A 11 -5.68 8.41 3.57
CA THR A 11 -4.93 8.84 2.40
C THR A 11 -3.89 7.78 2.02
N ALA A 12 -3.20 7.23 3.01
CA ALA A 12 -2.21 6.19 2.78
C ALA A 12 -2.88 4.92 2.22
N GLU A 13 -4.01 4.53 2.78
CA GLU A 13 -4.75 3.35 2.31
C GLU A 13 -5.20 3.50 0.87
N LYS A 14 -5.69 4.68 0.49
CA LYS A 14 -6.11 4.94 -0.88
C LYS A 14 -4.95 4.82 -1.85
N ALA A 15 -3.78 5.34 -1.48
CA ALA A 15 -2.59 5.23 -2.31
C ALA A 15 -2.14 3.79 -2.46
N VAL A 16 -2.15 3.03 -1.38
CA VAL A 16 -1.80 1.61 -1.42
C VAL A 16 -2.78 0.84 -2.29
N ASN A 17 -4.07 1.08 -2.14
CA ASN A 17 -5.10 0.40 -2.92
C ASN A 17 -4.95 0.70 -4.41
N LYS A 18 -4.59 1.92 -4.77
CA LYS A 18 -4.35 2.29 -6.16
C LYS A 18 -3.19 1.48 -6.74
N ILE A 19 -2.10 1.35 -5.98
CA ILE A 19 -0.93 0.59 -6.41
C ILE A 19 -1.29 -0.89 -6.56
N LEU A 20 -2.02 -1.44 -5.61
CA LEU A 20 -2.45 -2.84 -5.67
C LEU A 20 -3.36 -3.09 -6.87
N SER A 21 -4.23 -2.15 -7.18
CA SER A 21 -5.09 -2.23 -8.36
C SER A 21 -4.28 -2.27 -9.65
N GLN A 22 -3.24 -1.44 -9.75
CA GLN A 22 -2.34 -1.44 -10.89
C GLN A 22 -1.61 -2.77 -11.03
N PHE A 23 -1.18 -3.33 -9.92
CA PHE A 23 -0.52 -4.63 -9.91
C PHE A 23 -1.47 -5.73 -10.38
N LYS A 24 -2.70 -5.73 -9.88
CA LYS A 24 -3.71 -6.73 -10.27
C LYS A 24 -4.06 -6.64 -11.75
N SER A 25 -3.94 -5.45 -12.33
CA SER A 25 -4.20 -5.22 -13.76
C SER A 25 -2.96 -5.45 -14.63
N ASN A 26 -1.87 -5.92 -14.03
CA ASN A 26 -0.60 -6.19 -14.71
C ASN A 26 0.06 -4.91 -15.29
N LEU A 27 -0.29 -3.75 -14.76
CA LEU A 27 0.33 -2.49 -15.17
C LEU A 27 1.71 -2.31 -14.58
N ILE A 28 1.97 -2.93 -13.43
CA ILE A 28 3.26 -2.88 -12.75
C ILE A 28 3.59 -4.27 -12.23
N THR A 29 4.89 -4.52 -12.02
CA THR A 29 5.35 -5.79 -11.46
C THR A 29 5.22 -5.78 -9.94
N GLN A 30 5.34 -6.96 -9.32
CA GLN A 30 5.33 -7.08 -7.87
C GLN A 30 6.46 -6.26 -7.25
N GLU A 31 7.63 -6.26 -7.86
CA GLU A 31 8.76 -5.49 -7.38
C GLU A 31 8.44 -4.00 -7.38
N THR A 32 7.88 -3.50 -8.48
CA THR A 32 7.46 -2.11 -8.58
C THR A 32 6.37 -1.78 -7.57
N ALA A 33 5.38 -2.66 -7.43
CA ALA A 33 4.30 -2.46 -6.47
C ALA A 33 4.83 -2.34 -5.05
N SER A 34 5.73 -3.24 -4.64
CA SER A 34 6.28 -3.21 -3.30
C SER A 34 7.08 -1.92 -3.06
N ALA A 35 7.91 -1.52 -4.03
CA ALA A 35 8.67 -0.28 -3.92
C ALA A 35 7.75 0.94 -3.82
N ASP A 36 6.71 0.99 -4.63
CA ASP A 36 5.77 2.12 -4.63
C ASP A 36 4.98 2.19 -3.33
N ILE A 37 4.54 1.05 -2.81
CA ILE A 37 3.81 1.02 -1.54
C ILE A 37 4.69 1.56 -0.41
N LEU A 38 5.96 1.16 -0.37
CA LEU A 38 6.87 1.61 0.69
C LEU A 38 7.20 3.10 0.58
N LYS A 39 6.97 3.72 -0.58
CA LYS A 39 7.16 5.15 -0.77
C LYS A 39 5.93 5.98 -0.39
N VAL A 40 4.81 5.34 -0.12
CA VAL A 40 3.59 6.06 0.24
C VAL A 40 3.80 6.77 1.57
N ASP A 41 3.43 8.06 1.61
CA ASP A 41 3.49 8.83 2.86
C ASP A 41 2.58 8.18 3.89
N ASN A 42 3.09 8.04 5.11
CA ASN A 42 2.33 7.47 6.23
C ASN A 42 1.95 5.99 6.03
N VAL A 43 2.66 5.27 5.16
CA VAL A 43 2.37 3.86 4.92
C VAL A 43 2.43 3.04 6.21
N ALA A 44 3.30 3.41 7.14
CA ALA A 44 3.41 2.71 8.42
C ALA A 44 2.10 2.74 9.21
N MET A 45 1.26 3.74 8.99
CA MET A 45 -0.05 3.84 9.66
C MET A 45 -1.04 2.79 9.16
N THR A 46 -0.78 2.21 7.99
CA THR A 46 -1.61 1.12 7.45
C THR A 46 -1.17 -0.25 7.95
N GLY A 47 -0.08 -0.31 8.70
CA GLY A 47 0.49 -1.57 9.17
C GLY A 47 1.39 -2.27 8.16
N ILE A 48 1.67 -1.64 7.03
CA ILE A 48 2.51 -2.23 5.98
C ILE A 48 3.94 -1.72 6.13
N ASP A 49 4.91 -2.62 6.07
CA ASP A 49 6.33 -2.27 6.09
C ASP A 49 7.10 -3.21 5.15
N GLU A 50 8.42 -3.05 5.11
CA GLU A 50 9.26 -3.85 4.23
C GLU A 50 9.25 -5.35 4.57
N ASN A 51 8.84 -5.70 5.78
CA ASN A 51 8.79 -7.09 6.21
C ASN A 51 7.52 -7.80 5.76
N ASN A 52 6.43 -7.07 5.54
CA ASN A 52 5.14 -7.68 5.21
C ASN A 52 4.55 -7.23 3.88
N VAL A 53 5.17 -6.28 3.19
CA VAL A 53 4.62 -5.74 1.95
C VAL A 53 4.43 -6.82 0.89
N ASP A 54 5.37 -7.75 0.77
CA ASP A 54 5.25 -8.84 -0.21
C ASP A 54 4.08 -9.74 0.11
N GLU A 55 3.85 -10.01 1.38
CA GLU A 55 2.72 -10.81 1.83
C GLU A 55 1.39 -10.11 1.52
N VAL A 56 1.33 -8.81 1.74
CA VAL A 56 0.15 -8.02 1.43
C VAL A 56 -0.16 -8.10 -0.07
N ILE A 57 0.85 -7.95 -0.91
CA ILE A 57 0.68 -8.04 -2.37
C ILE A 57 0.23 -9.44 -2.77
N ALA A 58 0.84 -10.47 -2.19
CA ALA A 58 0.48 -11.86 -2.50
C ALA A 58 -0.98 -12.16 -2.16
N MET A 59 -1.49 -11.59 -1.08
CA MET A 59 -2.88 -11.78 -0.67
C MET A 59 -3.85 -11.16 -1.66
N GLU A 60 -3.44 -10.11 -2.37
CA GLU A 60 -4.32 -9.42 -3.31
C GLU A 60 -4.58 -10.21 -4.59
N ILE A 61 -3.70 -11.11 -4.96
CA ILE A 61 -3.87 -11.91 -6.18
C ILE A 61 -4.61 -13.23 -5.95
N GLN A 62 -5.06 -13.45 -4.73
CA GLN A 62 -5.90 -14.62 -4.45
C GLN A 62 -7.40 -14.26 -4.58
#